data_cc9b19ba9c1ecb5830885a09675b2eb7
#
_entry.id   cc9b19ba9c1ecb5830885a09675b2eb7
#
_cell.length_a   1.000
_cell.length_b   1.000
_cell.length_c   1.000
_cell.angle_alpha   90.00
_cell.angle_beta   90.00
_cell.angle_gamma   90.00
#
_symmetry.space_group_name_H-M   'P 1'
#
loop_
_entity.id
_entity.type
_entity.pdbx_description
1 polymer ?
#
loop_
_entity_poly.entity_id
_entity_poly.type
_entity_poly.pdbx_seq_one_letter_code
_entity_poly.pdbx_strand_id
1 'polypeptide(L)'
;MSGAGKSQAVKVFEDLGYFILDNLPPALMPSALAESRRGGHDRVAFVIDARSGVLFRDATASLDALAGASNKPHLLFFDATDDVLLRRYSETRHRHPLEQKGGVQPSIDEERRLLVDLRARADKVIDTTFLSVKDLRDTLHSLYGTGTPGMLVHLTSFGYKFGLPLAADLVFDVRFMENPFYIPELRDKDGRDGPVRDFVLGHPATGQFLDHVMSFLTFALPRYEEEKKARLGIALGCTGGRHRSVVLADEIASRLRTSWPGEVTVEHRDVDRDEVRT
;
A
#
# COMPACT_ATOMS: atom_id res chain seq x y z
N MET A 1 -9.94 -5.11 -22.08
CA MET A 1 -11.00 -6.14 -22.30
C MET A 1 -11.57 -6.55 -20.96
N SER A 2 -12.85 -6.87 -20.90
CA SER A 2 -13.49 -7.48 -19.74
C SER A 2 -12.89 -8.89 -19.51
N GLY A 3 -12.62 -9.25 -18.25
CA GLY A 3 -11.88 -10.50 -17.95
C GLY A 3 -10.36 -10.43 -18.12
N ALA A 4 -9.80 -9.33 -18.63
CA ALA A 4 -8.36 -9.17 -18.83
C ALA A 4 -7.59 -8.65 -17.58
N GLY A 5 -8.18 -8.72 -16.38
CA GLY A 5 -7.48 -8.38 -15.13
C GLY A 5 -7.64 -6.95 -14.63
N LYS A 6 -8.56 -6.13 -15.20
CA LYS A 6 -8.82 -4.75 -14.73
C LYS A 6 -9.06 -4.65 -13.21
N SER A 7 -9.90 -5.54 -12.65
CA SER A 7 -10.22 -5.52 -11.22
C SER A 7 -9.01 -5.83 -10.31
N GLN A 8 -8.05 -6.60 -10.80
CA GLN A 8 -6.79 -6.82 -10.09
C GLN A 8 -5.89 -5.59 -10.20
N ALA A 9 -5.87 -4.96 -11.38
CA ALA A 9 -5.11 -3.73 -11.59
C ALA A 9 -5.64 -2.58 -10.71
N VAL A 10 -6.96 -2.45 -10.55
CA VAL A 10 -7.58 -1.45 -9.64
C VAL A 10 -7.02 -1.59 -8.23
N LYS A 11 -7.00 -2.80 -7.66
CA LYS A 11 -6.45 -3.05 -6.32
C LYS A 11 -4.97 -2.63 -6.21
N VAL A 12 -4.19 -2.92 -7.27
CA VAL A 12 -2.79 -2.51 -7.29
C VAL A 12 -2.64 -0.98 -7.33
N PHE A 13 -3.47 -0.29 -8.11
CA PHE A 13 -3.44 1.17 -8.15
C PHE A 13 -3.90 1.81 -6.83
N GLU A 14 -4.88 1.20 -6.13
CA GLU A 14 -5.25 1.61 -4.77
C GLU A 14 -4.06 1.46 -3.80
N ASP A 15 -3.38 0.29 -3.82
CA ASP A 15 -2.17 0.03 -3.03
C ASP A 15 -1.03 1.03 -3.35
N LEU A 16 -0.96 1.51 -4.60
CA LEU A 16 -0.03 2.55 -5.06
C LEU A 16 -0.47 3.98 -4.72
N GLY A 17 -1.55 4.16 -3.98
CA GLY A 17 -2.07 5.45 -3.55
C GLY A 17 -2.81 6.25 -4.62
N TYR A 18 -3.32 5.60 -5.66
CA TYR A 18 -4.23 6.25 -6.60
C TYR A 18 -5.65 6.34 -6.06
N PHE A 19 -6.28 7.47 -6.24
CA PHE A 19 -7.72 7.62 -6.06
C PHE A 19 -8.45 7.05 -7.28
N ILE A 20 -9.25 5.99 -7.07
CA ILE A 20 -9.88 5.24 -8.15
C ILE A 20 -11.29 5.76 -8.41
N LEU A 21 -11.59 6.04 -9.67
CA LEU A 21 -12.93 6.39 -10.15
C LEU A 21 -13.36 5.35 -11.19
N ASP A 22 -14.22 4.43 -10.74
CA ASP A 22 -14.77 3.35 -11.57
C ASP A 22 -16.21 3.64 -11.99
N ASN A 23 -16.63 3.12 -13.15
CA ASN A 23 -17.98 3.26 -13.71
C ASN A 23 -18.44 4.71 -13.95
N LEU A 24 -17.53 5.66 -14.07
CA LEU A 24 -17.85 7.03 -14.39
C LEU A 24 -18.10 7.21 -15.90
N PRO A 25 -19.19 7.87 -16.33
CA PRO A 25 -19.35 8.27 -17.72
C PRO A 25 -18.16 9.09 -18.20
N PRO A 26 -17.54 8.76 -19.36
CA PRO A 26 -16.33 9.45 -19.83
C PRO A 26 -16.46 10.97 -19.89
N ALA A 27 -17.60 11.49 -20.29
CA ALA A 27 -17.87 12.94 -20.36
C ALA A 27 -17.70 13.68 -19.00
N LEU A 28 -17.78 12.96 -17.87
CA LEU A 28 -17.60 13.52 -16.52
C LEU A 28 -16.15 13.46 -16.02
N MET A 29 -15.25 12.79 -16.74
CA MET A 29 -13.85 12.60 -16.29
C MET A 29 -13.12 13.93 -16.03
N PRO A 30 -13.23 14.99 -16.87
CA PRO A 30 -12.54 16.24 -16.60
C PRO A 30 -13.01 16.94 -15.32
N SER A 31 -14.32 16.96 -15.07
CA SER A 31 -14.89 17.55 -13.86
C SER A 31 -14.56 16.73 -12.62
N ALA A 32 -14.61 15.40 -12.71
CA ALA A 32 -14.25 14.50 -11.62
C ALA A 32 -12.77 14.63 -11.26
N LEU A 33 -11.88 14.78 -12.25
CA LEU A 33 -10.46 15.04 -11.99
C LEU A 33 -10.24 16.35 -11.23
N ALA A 34 -10.93 17.42 -11.64
CA ALA A 34 -10.84 18.72 -10.98
C ALA A 34 -11.29 18.64 -9.51
N GLU A 35 -12.40 17.95 -9.23
CA GLU A 35 -12.89 17.77 -7.85
C GLU A 35 -11.97 16.87 -7.02
N SER A 36 -11.45 15.78 -7.59
CA SER A 36 -10.49 14.91 -6.89
C SER A 36 -9.24 15.68 -6.45
N ARG A 37 -8.72 16.56 -7.34
CA ARG A 37 -7.57 17.42 -7.00
C ARG A 37 -7.87 18.43 -5.91
N ARG A 38 -9.07 19.02 -5.90
CA ARG A 38 -9.51 19.88 -4.79
C ARG A 38 -9.58 19.13 -3.47
N GLY A 39 -9.92 17.82 -3.53
CA GLY A 39 -9.90 16.92 -2.40
C GLY A 39 -8.51 16.47 -1.95
N GLY A 40 -7.43 16.95 -2.60
CA GLY A 40 -6.05 16.61 -2.24
C GLY A 40 -5.52 15.32 -2.88
N HIS A 41 -6.21 14.79 -3.91
CA HIS A 41 -5.76 13.58 -4.61
C HIS A 41 -4.93 13.94 -5.85
N ASP A 42 -3.60 13.84 -5.74
CA ASP A 42 -2.69 14.13 -6.87
C ASP A 42 -2.62 13.00 -7.90
N ARG A 43 -2.90 11.77 -7.47
CA ARG A 43 -2.86 10.56 -8.29
C ARG A 43 -4.27 10.01 -8.45
N VAL A 44 -4.83 10.13 -9.66
CA VAL A 44 -6.20 9.69 -9.96
C VAL A 44 -6.17 8.69 -11.11
N ALA A 45 -6.92 7.60 -10.98
CA ALA A 45 -7.10 6.62 -12.04
C ALA A 45 -8.59 6.44 -12.37
N PHE A 46 -8.91 6.54 -13.65
CA PHE A 46 -10.24 6.27 -14.18
C PHE A 46 -10.30 4.86 -14.77
N VAL A 47 -11.34 4.13 -14.42
CA VAL A 47 -11.61 2.81 -15.00
C VAL A 47 -12.72 2.93 -16.03
N ILE A 48 -12.40 2.60 -17.28
CA ILE A 48 -13.35 2.59 -18.38
C ILE A 48 -13.73 1.12 -18.69
N ASP A 49 -15.01 0.82 -18.72
CA ASP A 49 -15.55 -0.51 -18.93
C ASP A 49 -16.57 -0.50 -20.08
N ALA A 50 -16.67 -1.63 -20.78
CA ALA A 50 -17.65 -1.84 -21.86
C ALA A 50 -19.12 -1.68 -21.42
N ARG A 51 -19.40 -1.70 -20.10
CA ARG A 51 -20.74 -1.40 -19.53
C ARG A 51 -21.26 -0.02 -19.89
N SER A 52 -20.36 0.91 -20.19
CA SER A 52 -20.71 2.29 -20.58
C SER A 52 -21.42 2.38 -21.93
N GLY A 53 -21.52 1.27 -22.72
CA GLY A 53 -22.33 1.15 -23.93
C GLY A 53 -22.14 2.32 -24.92
N VAL A 54 -23.24 3.01 -25.23
CA VAL A 54 -23.24 4.17 -26.18
C VAL A 54 -22.31 5.31 -25.73
N LEU A 55 -22.02 5.44 -24.45
CA LEU A 55 -21.14 6.45 -23.89
C LEU A 55 -19.65 6.24 -24.25
N PHE A 56 -19.29 5.10 -24.84
CA PHE A 56 -17.92 4.83 -25.30
C PHE A 56 -17.42 5.79 -26.36
N ARG A 57 -18.33 6.32 -27.20
CA ARG A 57 -17.97 7.31 -28.24
C ARG A 57 -17.40 8.60 -27.63
N ASP A 58 -17.77 8.90 -26.38
CA ASP A 58 -17.31 10.09 -25.67
C ASP A 58 -15.96 9.85 -24.98
N ALA A 59 -15.48 8.61 -24.89
CA ALA A 59 -14.24 8.30 -24.18
C ALA A 59 -13.01 8.93 -24.85
N THR A 60 -12.95 8.91 -26.20
CA THR A 60 -11.85 9.54 -26.95
C THR A 60 -11.86 11.05 -26.80
N ALA A 61 -13.03 11.68 -26.91
CA ALA A 61 -13.19 13.13 -26.72
C ALA A 61 -12.83 13.56 -25.29
N SER A 62 -13.20 12.75 -24.29
CA SER A 62 -12.86 12.98 -22.90
C SER A 62 -11.37 12.84 -22.60
N LEU A 63 -10.70 11.87 -23.22
CA LEU A 63 -9.24 11.73 -23.16
C LEU A 63 -8.53 12.95 -23.79
N ASP A 64 -9.05 13.46 -24.91
CA ASP A 64 -8.51 14.66 -25.55
C ASP A 64 -8.72 15.92 -24.68
N ALA A 65 -9.87 16.03 -24.02
CA ALA A 65 -10.14 17.10 -23.07
C ALA A 65 -9.20 17.04 -21.84
N LEU A 66 -8.88 15.84 -21.35
CA LEU A 66 -7.90 15.66 -20.29
C LEU A 66 -6.48 16.00 -20.74
N ALA A 67 -6.12 15.70 -22.00
CA ALA A 67 -4.81 16.00 -22.55
C ALA A 67 -4.53 17.50 -22.73
N GLY A 68 -5.56 18.33 -22.84
CA GLY A 68 -5.47 19.81 -22.87
C GLY A 68 -5.19 20.44 -21.50
N ALA A 69 -5.38 19.73 -20.40
CA ALA A 69 -4.96 20.14 -19.07
C ALA A 69 -3.46 19.83 -18.87
N SER A 70 -2.82 20.52 -17.93
CA SER A 70 -1.35 20.48 -17.68
C SER A 70 -0.73 19.09 -17.47
N ASN A 71 -1.52 18.02 -17.50
CA ASN A 71 -1.07 16.64 -17.31
C ASN A 71 -1.69 15.74 -18.40
N LYS A 72 -0.85 15.19 -19.24
CA LYS A 72 -1.26 14.20 -20.24
C LYS A 72 -1.72 12.90 -19.52
N PRO A 73 -2.97 12.43 -19.75
CA PRO A 73 -3.41 11.16 -19.18
C PRO A 73 -2.61 10.02 -19.81
N HIS A 74 -2.28 9.00 -19.02
CA HIS A 74 -1.64 7.78 -19.49
C HIS A 74 -2.70 6.70 -19.65
N LEU A 75 -2.93 6.26 -20.90
CA LEU A 75 -3.94 5.26 -21.21
C LEU A 75 -3.33 3.85 -21.18
N LEU A 76 -3.79 3.05 -20.21
CA LEU A 76 -3.40 1.67 -20.04
C LEU A 76 -4.50 0.73 -20.51
N PHE A 77 -4.18 -0.17 -21.44
CA PHE A 77 -5.12 -1.13 -21.98
C PHE A 77 -4.76 -2.57 -21.54
N PHE A 78 -5.72 -3.27 -20.95
CA PHE A 78 -5.56 -4.68 -20.56
C PHE A 78 -6.21 -5.58 -21.61
N ASP A 79 -5.44 -6.53 -22.12
CA ASP A 79 -5.87 -7.50 -23.12
C ASP A 79 -5.55 -8.94 -22.69
N ALA A 80 -6.17 -9.90 -23.34
CA ALA A 80 -5.84 -11.32 -23.31
C ALA A 80 -6.41 -12.00 -24.57
N THR A 81 -5.90 -13.20 -24.90
CA THR A 81 -6.46 -14.00 -26.01
C THR A 81 -7.88 -14.45 -25.71
N ASP A 82 -8.68 -14.68 -26.74
CA ASP A 82 -10.10 -15.00 -26.60
C ASP A 82 -10.35 -16.31 -25.86
N ASP A 83 -9.49 -17.31 -26.08
CA ASP A 83 -9.54 -18.58 -25.37
C ASP A 83 -9.31 -18.40 -23.84
N VAL A 84 -8.40 -17.50 -23.46
CA VAL A 84 -8.15 -17.17 -22.06
C VAL A 84 -9.31 -16.37 -21.46
N LEU A 85 -9.88 -15.42 -22.20
CA LEU A 85 -11.05 -14.68 -21.76
C LEU A 85 -12.26 -15.61 -21.56
N LEU A 86 -12.53 -16.49 -22.53
CA LEU A 86 -13.59 -17.50 -22.43
C LEU A 86 -13.43 -18.40 -21.22
N ARG A 87 -12.21 -18.90 -20.99
CA ARG A 87 -11.91 -19.72 -19.82
C ARG A 87 -12.17 -18.97 -18.52
N ARG A 88 -11.67 -17.73 -18.40
CA ARG A 88 -11.88 -16.89 -17.21
C ARG A 88 -13.36 -16.61 -16.95
N TYR A 89 -14.15 -16.42 -17.99
CA TYR A 89 -15.61 -16.28 -17.86
C TYR A 89 -16.30 -17.58 -17.45
N SER A 90 -15.84 -18.73 -17.93
CA SER A 90 -16.40 -20.02 -17.52
C SER A 90 -16.11 -20.37 -16.05
N GLU A 91 -14.99 -19.88 -15.52
CA GLU A 91 -14.59 -20.08 -14.11
C GLU A 91 -15.33 -19.10 -13.16
N THR A 92 -15.88 -18.00 -13.67
CA THR A 92 -16.59 -17.01 -12.88
C THR A 92 -18.10 -17.15 -13.05
N ARG A 93 -18.89 -16.83 -12.02
CA ARG A 93 -20.36 -16.79 -12.10
C ARG A 93 -20.89 -15.46 -12.69
N HIS A 94 -20.00 -14.60 -13.17
CA HIS A 94 -20.37 -13.29 -13.71
C HIS A 94 -20.62 -13.39 -15.22
N ARG A 95 -21.71 -12.76 -15.66
CA ARG A 95 -22.00 -12.62 -17.09
C ARG A 95 -21.09 -11.56 -17.71
N HIS A 96 -20.79 -11.74 -19.00
CA HIS A 96 -20.07 -10.69 -19.74
C HIS A 96 -20.90 -9.40 -19.79
N PRO A 97 -20.29 -8.19 -19.61
CA PRO A 97 -21.04 -6.92 -19.59
C PRO A 97 -21.92 -6.69 -20.82
N LEU A 98 -21.49 -7.17 -21.98
CA LEU A 98 -22.24 -7.08 -23.24
C LEU A 98 -23.03 -8.35 -23.57
N GLU A 99 -23.14 -9.30 -22.64
CA GLU A 99 -23.82 -10.57 -22.91
C GLU A 99 -25.31 -10.35 -23.18
N GLN A 100 -25.66 -10.52 -24.44
CA GLN A 100 -27.04 -10.61 -24.94
C GLN A 100 -27.31 -12.04 -25.34
N LYS A 101 -28.44 -12.29 -26.03
CA LYS A 101 -28.82 -13.63 -26.55
C LYS A 101 -27.78 -14.14 -27.57
N GLY A 102 -26.71 -14.79 -27.14
CA GLY A 102 -25.66 -15.28 -28.06
C GLY A 102 -24.42 -15.89 -27.38
N GLY A 103 -24.28 -15.71 -26.06
CA GLY A 103 -23.17 -16.28 -25.31
C GLY A 103 -21.95 -15.35 -25.21
N VAL A 104 -20.88 -15.87 -24.60
CA VAL A 104 -19.70 -15.09 -24.24
C VAL A 104 -18.82 -14.73 -25.46
N GLN A 105 -18.61 -15.64 -26.41
CA GLN A 105 -17.74 -15.37 -27.57
C GLN A 105 -18.20 -14.17 -28.41
N PRO A 106 -19.49 -14.08 -28.87
CA PRO A 106 -19.94 -12.89 -29.59
C PRO A 106 -19.82 -11.59 -28.78
N SER A 107 -19.91 -11.69 -27.46
CA SER A 107 -19.76 -10.54 -26.57
C SER A 107 -18.31 -10.04 -26.52
N ILE A 108 -17.32 -10.95 -26.54
CA ILE A 108 -15.90 -10.63 -26.63
C ILE A 108 -15.59 -9.96 -27.98
N ASP A 109 -16.12 -10.51 -29.08
CA ASP A 109 -15.92 -9.97 -30.43
C ASP A 109 -16.49 -8.54 -30.55
N GLU A 110 -17.66 -8.32 -29.95
CA GLU A 110 -18.29 -7.00 -29.91
C GLU A 110 -17.47 -6.02 -29.05
N GLU A 111 -17.02 -6.45 -27.87
CA GLU A 111 -16.17 -5.61 -27.01
C GLU A 111 -14.88 -5.22 -27.72
N ARG A 112 -14.21 -6.14 -28.45
CA ARG A 112 -13.03 -5.84 -29.24
C ARG A 112 -13.30 -4.76 -30.27
N ARG A 113 -14.42 -4.85 -30.99
CA ARG A 113 -14.83 -3.85 -31.99
C ARG A 113 -15.05 -2.46 -31.34
N LEU A 114 -15.72 -2.43 -30.20
CA LEU A 114 -15.97 -1.18 -29.46
C LEU A 114 -14.69 -0.55 -28.92
N LEU A 115 -13.70 -1.36 -28.54
CA LEU A 115 -12.47 -0.90 -27.91
C LEU A 115 -11.29 -0.67 -28.85
N VAL A 116 -11.46 -0.94 -30.17
CA VAL A 116 -10.36 -0.87 -31.14
C VAL A 116 -9.64 0.48 -31.15
N ASP A 117 -10.37 1.58 -31.08
CA ASP A 117 -9.80 2.93 -31.09
C ASP A 117 -9.06 3.26 -29.79
N LEU A 118 -9.61 2.84 -28.65
CA LEU A 118 -8.96 3.00 -27.36
C LEU A 118 -7.68 2.16 -27.25
N ARG A 119 -7.72 0.93 -27.79
CA ARG A 119 -6.54 0.07 -27.83
C ARG A 119 -5.44 0.67 -28.70
N ALA A 120 -5.80 1.25 -29.86
CA ALA A 120 -4.86 1.89 -30.77
C ALA A 120 -4.22 3.16 -30.15
N ARG A 121 -4.94 3.85 -29.27
CA ARG A 121 -4.47 5.06 -28.57
C ARG A 121 -3.77 4.77 -27.26
N ALA A 122 -3.73 3.50 -26.82
CA ALA A 122 -3.13 3.13 -25.54
C ALA A 122 -1.62 3.43 -25.53
N ASP A 123 -1.16 4.16 -24.53
CA ASP A 123 0.28 4.38 -24.27
C ASP A 123 0.96 3.06 -23.87
N LYS A 124 0.22 2.14 -23.23
CA LYS A 124 0.69 0.81 -22.88
C LYS A 124 -0.44 -0.22 -22.99
N VAL A 125 -0.18 -1.31 -23.70
CA VAL A 125 -1.03 -2.51 -23.71
C VAL A 125 -0.37 -3.58 -22.83
N ILE A 126 -1.10 -4.10 -21.85
CA ILE A 126 -0.67 -5.22 -21.02
C ILE A 126 -1.45 -6.45 -21.46
N ASP A 127 -0.76 -7.38 -22.11
CA ASP A 127 -1.29 -8.70 -22.42
C ASP A 127 -1.18 -9.60 -21.20
N THR A 128 -2.32 -10.00 -20.65
CA THR A 128 -2.42 -10.83 -19.45
C THR A 128 -2.64 -12.31 -19.76
N THR A 129 -2.49 -12.74 -21.02
CA THR A 129 -2.74 -14.11 -21.48
C THR A 129 -2.00 -15.14 -20.61
N PHE A 130 -0.74 -14.91 -20.35
CA PHE A 130 0.14 -15.80 -19.58
C PHE A 130 0.54 -15.26 -18.22
N LEU A 131 -0.01 -14.10 -17.82
CA LEU A 131 0.33 -13.52 -16.53
C LEU A 131 -0.49 -14.12 -15.40
N SER A 132 0.17 -14.51 -14.33
CA SER A 132 -0.49 -14.75 -13.04
C SER A 132 -0.92 -13.41 -12.42
N VAL A 133 -1.77 -13.45 -11.40
CA VAL A 133 -2.15 -12.25 -10.63
C VAL A 133 -0.92 -11.57 -10.02
N LYS A 134 0.07 -12.38 -9.61
CA LYS A 134 1.35 -11.90 -9.08
C LYS A 134 2.14 -11.15 -10.16
N ASP A 135 2.31 -11.76 -11.35
CA ASP A 135 3.09 -11.15 -12.44
C ASP A 135 2.48 -9.82 -12.89
N LEU A 136 1.13 -9.76 -12.96
CA LEU A 136 0.42 -8.51 -13.26
C LEU A 136 0.70 -7.44 -12.20
N ARG A 137 0.64 -7.79 -10.91
CA ARG A 137 0.95 -6.89 -9.80
C ARG A 137 2.39 -6.35 -9.92
N ASP A 138 3.37 -7.26 -10.08
CA ASP A 138 4.79 -6.90 -10.16
C ASP A 138 5.06 -5.99 -11.38
N THR A 139 4.40 -6.25 -12.51
CA THR A 139 4.45 -5.41 -13.71
C THR A 139 3.92 -4.00 -13.45
N LEU A 140 2.76 -3.89 -12.78
CA LEU A 140 2.15 -2.59 -12.48
C LEU A 140 2.97 -1.80 -11.46
N HIS A 141 3.51 -2.46 -10.44
CA HIS A 141 4.43 -1.82 -9.49
C HIS A 141 5.69 -1.29 -10.19
N SER A 142 6.27 -2.05 -11.11
CA SER A 142 7.43 -1.61 -11.89
C SER A 142 7.14 -0.40 -12.77
N LEU A 143 5.94 -0.33 -13.36
CA LEU A 143 5.58 0.74 -14.31
C LEU A 143 5.08 2.02 -13.62
N TYR A 144 4.38 1.90 -12.49
CA TYR A 144 3.63 3.01 -11.87
C TYR A 144 3.98 3.26 -10.41
N GLY A 145 4.82 2.42 -9.81
CA GLY A 145 5.34 2.66 -8.46
C GLY A 145 6.25 3.89 -8.44
N THR A 146 6.02 4.80 -7.50
CA THR A 146 6.91 5.96 -7.27
C THR A 146 8.00 5.58 -6.29
N GLY A 147 9.10 5.04 -6.79
CA GLY A 147 10.15 4.48 -5.93
C GLY A 147 9.72 3.10 -5.38
N THR A 148 10.63 2.28 -4.97
CA THR A 148 10.33 0.96 -4.40
C THR A 148 9.32 1.11 -3.27
N PRO A 149 8.06 0.64 -3.39
CA PRO A 149 7.22 0.48 -2.23
C PRO A 149 7.75 -0.75 -1.50
N GLY A 150 8.76 -0.54 -0.70
CA GLY A 150 9.14 -1.52 0.28
C GLY A 150 7.97 -1.72 1.24
N MET A 151 7.82 -2.92 1.79
CA MET A 151 6.85 -3.19 2.85
C MET A 151 6.92 -2.08 3.93
N LEU A 152 5.77 -1.51 4.32
CA LEU A 152 5.70 -0.57 5.43
C LEU A 152 6.14 -1.25 6.74
N VAL A 153 7.15 -0.73 7.40
CA VAL A 153 7.55 -1.16 8.74
C VAL A 153 6.98 -0.18 9.76
N HIS A 154 6.10 -0.67 10.61
CA HIS A 154 5.47 0.12 11.67
C HIS A 154 5.97 -0.31 13.03
N LEU A 155 6.65 0.58 13.74
CA LEU A 155 7.11 0.34 15.10
C LEU A 155 6.13 0.92 16.10
N THR A 156 5.79 0.14 17.14
CA THR A 156 4.93 0.58 18.24
C THR A 156 5.64 0.41 19.57
N SER A 157 5.87 1.48 20.32
CA SER A 157 6.26 1.35 21.72
C SER A 157 5.03 1.18 22.60
N PHE A 158 5.11 0.25 23.58
CA PHE A 158 3.98 -0.04 24.46
C PHE A 158 4.39 -0.40 25.89
N GLY A 159 3.42 -0.32 26.81
CA GLY A 159 3.55 -0.81 28.17
C GLY A 159 2.83 -2.14 28.37
N TYR A 160 3.53 -3.14 28.89
CA TYR A 160 2.92 -4.45 29.19
C TYR A 160 1.72 -4.35 30.14
N LYS A 161 1.70 -3.35 31.05
CA LYS A 161 0.55 -3.10 31.94
C LYS A 161 -0.75 -2.76 31.18
N PHE A 162 -0.64 -2.35 29.90
CA PHE A 162 -1.79 -2.02 29.06
C PHE A 162 -2.09 -3.08 27.98
N GLY A 163 -1.44 -4.25 28.06
CA GLY A 163 -1.61 -5.34 27.11
C GLY A 163 -0.80 -5.19 25.83
N LEU A 164 -0.66 -6.29 25.10
CA LEU A 164 0.06 -6.38 23.83
C LEU A 164 -0.69 -5.64 22.70
N PRO A 165 0.02 -4.97 21.79
CA PRO A 165 -0.59 -4.46 20.56
C PRO A 165 -1.06 -5.64 19.67
N LEU A 166 -2.34 -5.66 19.33
CA LEU A 166 -2.92 -6.76 18.52
C LEU A 166 -2.41 -6.81 17.09
N ALA A 167 -1.92 -5.68 16.57
CA ALA A 167 -1.39 -5.56 15.19
C ALA A 167 0.11 -5.86 15.08
N ALA A 168 0.76 -6.34 16.17
CA ALA A 168 2.18 -6.63 16.16
C ALA A 168 2.45 -8.04 15.62
N ASP A 169 3.32 -8.13 14.62
CA ASP A 169 3.85 -9.40 14.12
C ASP A 169 5.08 -9.87 14.91
N LEU A 170 5.91 -8.91 15.34
CA LEU A 170 7.08 -9.13 16.17
C LEU A 170 6.96 -8.34 17.46
N VAL A 171 7.28 -8.96 18.58
CA VAL A 171 7.25 -8.32 19.90
C VAL A 171 8.56 -8.53 20.61
N PHE A 172 9.21 -7.42 21.01
CA PHE A 172 10.44 -7.43 21.78
C PHE A 172 10.17 -6.92 23.20
N ASP A 173 10.49 -7.76 24.18
CA ASP A 173 10.45 -7.37 25.59
C ASP A 173 11.78 -6.74 26.00
N VAL A 174 11.73 -5.47 26.40
CA VAL A 174 12.93 -4.70 26.79
C VAL A 174 12.98 -4.41 28.30
N ARG A 175 12.22 -5.17 29.11
CA ARG A 175 12.18 -5.00 30.57
C ARG A 175 13.44 -5.44 31.30
N PHE A 176 14.27 -6.26 30.65
CA PHE A 176 15.57 -6.69 31.22
C PHE A 176 16.62 -5.57 31.33
N MET A 177 16.41 -4.44 30.63
CA MET A 177 17.26 -3.28 30.73
C MET A 177 16.94 -2.49 32.02
N GLU A 178 17.92 -1.73 32.51
CA GLU A 178 17.75 -0.88 33.68
C GLU A 178 16.61 0.12 33.49
N ASN A 179 15.83 0.33 34.55
CA ASN A 179 14.61 1.13 34.44
C ASN A 179 14.83 2.58 34.90
N PRO A 180 14.75 3.57 33.98
CA PRO A 180 14.90 4.97 34.31
C PRO A 180 13.95 5.47 35.42
N PHE A 181 12.82 4.82 35.62
CA PHE A 181 11.85 5.16 36.66
C PHE A 181 12.44 5.17 38.07
N TYR A 182 13.48 4.38 38.36
CA TYR A 182 14.12 4.33 39.67
C TYR A 182 15.14 5.45 39.89
N ILE A 183 15.42 6.24 38.86
CA ILE A 183 16.31 7.42 38.95
C ILE A 183 15.44 8.65 39.14
N PRO A 184 15.55 9.37 40.26
CA PRO A 184 14.66 10.49 40.60
C PRO A 184 14.56 11.55 39.50
N GLU A 185 15.69 11.88 38.85
CA GLU A 185 15.81 12.93 37.82
C GLU A 185 15.19 12.49 36.48
N LEU A 186 14.92 11.19 36.27
CA LEU A 186 14.38 10.63 35.04
C LEU A 186 12.95 10.13 35.20
N ARG A 187 12.47 9.96 36.45
CA ARG A 187 11.18 9.34 36.77
C ARG A 187 9.99 10.01 36.07
N ASP A 188 9.95 11.34 36.08
CA ASP A 188 8.83 12.13 35.58
C ASP A 188 8.96 12.46 34.08
N LYS A 189 10.10 12.13 33.49
CA LYS A 189 10.38 12.27 32.06
C LYS A 189 9.92 11.08 31.27
N ASP A 190 10.02 11.15 29.95
CA ASP A 190 9.75 10.00 29.07
C ASP A 190 10.88 9.77 28.05
N GLY A 191 10.73 8.76 27.21
CA GLY A 191 11.77 8.37 26.24
C GLY A 191 12.02 9.38 25.13
N ARG A 192 11.19 10.42 25.00
CA ARG A 192 11.40 11.54 24.05
C ARG A 192 12.37 12.57 24.64
N ASP A 193 12.60 12.54 25.95
CA ASP A 193 13.52 13.44 26.64
C ASP A 193 14.98 12.98 26.49
N GLY A 194 15.89 13.91 26.16
CA GLY A 194 17.32 13.66 25.97
C GLY A 194 17.98 12.87 27.10
N PRO A 195 17.84 13.29 28.39
CA PRO A 195 18.45 12.56 29.51
C PRO A 195 18.00 11.11 29.66
N VAL A 196 16.74 10.79 29.35
CA VAL A 196 16.22 9.40 29.34
C VAL A 196 16.82 8.62 28.18
N ARG A 197 16.90 9.26 27.02
CA ARG A 197 17.51 8.66 25.82
C ARG A 197 18.99 8.33 26.08
N ASP A 198 19.74 9.27 26.60
CA ASP A 198 21.16 9.10 26.90
C ASP A 198 21.40 7.96 27.91
N PHE A 199 20.57 7.90 28.95
CA PHE A 199 20.62 6.82 29.92
C PHE A 199 20.36 5.44 29.30
N VAL A 200 19.28 5.31 28.52
CA VAL A 200 18.91 4.02 27.91
C VAL A 200 19.92 3.59 26.86
N LEU A 201 20.38 4.51 26.00
CA LEU A 201 21.33 4.19 24.95
C LEU A 201 22.76 4.00 25.48
N GLY A 202 23.13 4.64 26.58
CA GLY A 202 24.42 4.48 27.23
C GLY A 202 24.63 3.13 27.92
N HIS A 203 23.57 2.35 28.14
CA HIS A 203 23.67 1.06 28.80
C HIS A 203 24.26 -0.01 27.84
N PRO A 204 25.31 -0.78 28.25
CA PRO A 204 25.97 -1.75 27.37
C PRO A 204 25.05 -2.78 26.73
N ALA A 205 24.06 -3.29 27.51
CA ALA A 205 23.09 -4.25 26.99
C ALA A 205 22.18 -3.68 25.88
N THR A 206 21.96 -2.35 25.84
CA THR A 206 21.18 -1.69 24.82
C THR A 206 21.86 -1.78 23.46
N GLY A 207 23.17 -1.50 23.41
CA GLY A 207 23.94 -1.61 22.16
C GLY A 207 23.89 -3.03 21.60
N GLN A 208 24.14 -4.04 22.44
CA GLN A 208 24.09 -5.45 22.05
C GLN A 208 22.68 -5.85 21.55
N PHE A 209 21.64 -5.44 22.26
CA PHE A 209 20.25 -5.71 21.84
C PHE A 209 19.96 -5.09 20.47
N LEU A 210 20.31 -3.82 20.27
CA LEU A 210 20.10 -3.13 18.99
C LEU A 210 20.84 -3.85 17.85
N ASP A 211 22.07 -4.29 18.04
CA ASP A 211 22.84 -4.98 17.04
C ASP A 211 22.19 -6.32 16.66
N HIS A 212 21.71 -7.09 17.64
CA HIS A 212 21.01 -8.35 17.38
C HIS A 212 19.67 -8.13 16.66
N VAL A 213 18.88 -7.13 17.10
CA VAL A 213 17.60 -6.82 16.46
C VAL A 213 17.80 -6.33 15.04
N MET A 214 18.76 -5.44 14.81
CA MET A 214 19.05 -4.94 13.45
C MET A 214 19.57 -6.06 12.54
N SER A 215 20.43 -6.97 13.03
CA SER A 215 20.88 -8.15 12.29
C SER A 215 19.70 -9.04 11.91
N PHE A 216 18.79 -9.33 12.85
CA PHE A 216 17.58 -10.08 12.58
C PHE A 216 16.67 -9.38 11.56
N LEU A 217 16.43 -8.10 11.70
CA LEU A 217 15.57 -7.34 10.78
C LEU A 217 16.17 -7.25 9.38
N THR A 218 17.48 -7.06 9.25
CA THR A 218 18.18 -7.10 7.95
C THR A 218 17.99 -8.44 7.24
N PHE A 219 17.97 -9.53 7.98
CA PHE A 219 17.70 -10.87 7.45
C PHE A 219 16.20 -11.07 7.13
N ALA A 220 15.31 -10.62 7.99
CA ALA A 220 13.88 -10.98 7.94
C ALA A 220 13.06 -10.10 7.01
N LEU A 221 13.33 -8.77 6.95
CA LEU A 221 12.52 -7.82 6.18
C LEU A 221 12.42 -8.18 4.70
N PRO A 222 13.51 -8.52 3.97
CA PRO A 222 13.40 -8.91 2.57
C PRO A 222 12.50 -10.15 2.37
N ARG A 223 12.50 -11.07 3.32
CA ARG A 223 11.70 -12.31 3.26
C ARG A 223 10.23 -12.06 3.48
N TYR A 224 9.88 -11.17 4.41
CA TYR A 224 8.50 -10.70 4.56
C TYR A 224 8.01 -9.94 3.32
N GLU A 225 8.87 -9.20 2.66
CA GLU A 225 8.56 -8.52 1.39
C GLU A 225 8.36 -9.52 0.24
N GLU A 226 9.20 -10.54 0.14
CA GLU A 226 9.03 -11.66 -0.81
C GLU A 226 7.69 -12.37 -0.63
N GLU A 227 7.21 -12.52 0.61
CA GLU A 227 5.88 -13.06 0.97
C GLU A 227 4.73 -12.09 0.65
N LYS A 228 5.02 -10.92 0.06
CA LYS A 228 4.03 -9.88 -0.31
C LYS A 228 3.30 -9.30 0.90
N LYS A 229 3.94 -9.28 2.07
CA LYS A 229 3.40 -8.61 3.23
C LYS A 229 3.43 -7.10 3.00
N ALA A 230 2.26 -6.45 3.02
CA ALA A 230 2.15 -5.02 2.77
C ALA A 230 2.66 -4.18 3.97
N ARG A 231 2.51 -4.71 5.20
CA ARG A 231 2.91 -4.05 6.44
C ARG A 231 3.47 -5.06 7.44
N LEU A 232 4.57 -4.73 8.10
CA LEU A 232 5.12 -5.45 9.24
C LEU A 232 4.99 -4.61 10.50
N GLY A 233 4.28 -5.11 11.50
CA GLY A 233 4.15 -4.49 12.83
C GLY A 233 5.22 -5.00 13.78
N ILE A 234 6.06 -4.11 14.32
CA ILE A 234 7.09 -4.41 15.31
C ILE A 234 6.77 -3.68 16.61
N ALA A 235 6.58 -4.40 17.69
CA ALA A 235 6.26 -3.82 18.99
C ALA A 235 7.43 -3.97 19.98
N LEU A 236 7.75 -2.89 20.70
CA LEU A 236 8.73 -2.88 21.76
C LEU A 236 8.03 -2.57 23.09
N GLY A 237 8.15 -3.47 24.08
CA GLY A 237 7.43 -3.38 25.34
C GLY A 237 8.34 -3.17 26.54
N CYS A 238 8.05 -2.12 27.33
CA CYS A 238 8.57 -2.00 28.69
C CYS A 238 7.42 -2.03 29.70
N THR A 239 7.64 -1.82 30.98
CA THR A 239 6.59 -1.94 32.01
C THR A 239 5.43 -0.97 31.77
N GLY A 240 5.75 0.34 31.65
CA GLY A 240 4.74 1.40 31.50
C GLY A 240 4.62 1.98 30.10
N GLY A 241 5.51 1.63 29.15
CA GLY A 241 5.46 2.18 27.79
C GLY A 241 6.02 3.61 27.66
N ARG A 242 6.65 4.17 28.69
CA ARG A 242 7.08 5.59 28.72
C ARG A 242 8.56 5.83 28.46
N HIS A 243 9.45 4.93 28.84
CA HIS A 243 10.91 5.19 28.82
C HIS A 243 11.61 4.30 27.78
N ARG A 244 12.04 3.08 28.17
CA ARG A 244 12.88 2.17 27.38
C ARG A 244 12.31 1.83 26.00
N SER A 245 11.04 1.46 25.96
CA SER A 245 10.37 1.08 24.70
C SER A 245 10.27 2.25 23.71
N VAL A 246 10.08 3.47 24.20
CA VAL A 246 10.02 4.69 23.37
C VAL A 246 11.39 4.93 22.73
N VAL A 247 12.44 5.00 23.55
CA VAL A 247 13.82 5.21 23.07
C VAL A 247 14.23 4.18 22.03
N LEU A 248 13.95 2.89 22.31
CA LEU A 248 14.36 1.81 21.43
C LEU A 248 13.55 1.75 20.13
N ALA A 249 12.25 2.08 20.16
CA ALA A 249 11.46 2.18 18.95
C ALA A 249 11.99 3.27 18.01
N ASP A 250 12.31 4.45 18.56
CA ASP A 250 12.89 5.55 17.80
C ASP A 250 14.26 5.21 17.23
N GLU A 251 15.13 4.57 18.02
CA GLU A 251 16.47 4.20 17.59
C GLU A 251 16.46 3.15 16.48
N ILE A 252 15.62 2.10 16.60
CA ILE A 252 15.45 1.08 15.55
C ILE A 252 14.87 1.72 14.30
N ALA A 253 13.86 2.59 14.43
CA ALA A 253 13.28 3.30 13.29
C ALA A 253 14.31 4.18 12.58
N SER A 254 15.14 4.89 13.33
CA SER A 254 16.23 5.72 12.79
C SER A 254 17.21 4.89 11.96
N ARG A 255 17.62 3.73 12.47
CA ARG A 255 18.52 2.81 11.76
C ARG A 255 17.87 2.20 10.53
N LEU A 256 16.58 1.81 10.63
CA LEU A 256 15.84 1.25 9.50
C LEU A 256 15.64 2.26 8.38
N ARG A 257 15.37 3.53 8.69
CA ARG A 257 15.23 4.59 7.66
C ARG A 257 16.48 4.77 6.79
N THR A 258 17.64 4.36 7.27
CA THR A 258 18.89 4.41 6.50
C THR A 258 19.18 3.14 5.71
N SER A 259 18.57 2.01 6.08
CA SER A 259 18.90 0.68 5.54
C SER A 259 17.74 -0.01 4.82
N TRP A 260 16.50 0.41 5.08
CA TRP A 260 15.29 -0.16 4.48
C TRP A 260 14.71 0.80 3.43
N PRO A 261 14.42 0.34 2.19
CA PRO A 261 13.91 1.19 1.13
C PRO A 261 12.43 1.58 1.30
N GLY A 262 11.68 0.84 2.14
CA GLY A 262 10.26 1.09 2.40
C GLY A 262 10.02 2.15 3.46
N GLU A 263 8.77 2.51 3.64
CA GLU A 263 8.36 3.47 4.66
C GLU A 263 8.56 2.90 6.08
N VAL A 264 9.05 3.73 6.99
CA VAL A 264 9.23 3.37 8.42
C VAL A 264 8.52 4.40 9.29
N THR A 265 7.46 3.94 9.98
CA THR A 265 6.65 4.77 10.89
C THR A 265 6.82 4.33 12.35
N VAL A 266 6.61 5.26 13.28
CA VAL A 266 6.69 5.02 14.72
C VAL A 266 5.44 5.55 15.40
N GLU A 267 4.90 4.78 16.34
CA GLU A 267 3.82 5.18 17.24
C GLU A 267 4.21 4.87 18.70
N HIS A 268 3.96 5.81 19.58
CA HIS A 268 4.13 5.62 21.03
C HIS A 268 2.76 5.47 21.68
N ARG A 269 2.23 4.25 21.71
CA ARG A 269 0.84 3.96 22.13
C ARG A 269 0.52 4.44 23.55
N ASP A 270 1.45 4.28 24.48
CA ASP A 270 1.17 4.44 25.90
C ASP A 270 2.01 5.56 26.59
N VAL A 271 2.78 6.35 25.82
CA VAL A 271 3.70 7.37 26.38
C VAL A 271 2.94 8.46 27.13
N ASP A 272 1.80 8.89 26.64
CA ASP A 272 0.97 9.95 27.22
C ASP A 272 -0.18 9.42 28.10
N ARG A 273 -0.22 8.10 28.37
CA ARG A 273 -1.21 7.54 29.29
C ARG A 273 -0.87 7.87 30.73
N ASP A 274 -1.76 8.59 31.39
CA ASP A 274 -1.67 8.88 32.80
C ASP A 274 -1.59 7.60 33.64
N GLU A 275 -0.68 7.57 34.60
CA GLU A 275 -0.70 6.55 35.63
C GLU A 275 -1.96 6.77 36.47
N VAL A 276 -2.99 5.97 36.24
CA VAL A 276 -4.05 5.83 37.24
C VAL A 276 -3.34 5.31 38.52
N ARG A 277 -3.03 6.22 39.42
CA ARG A 277 -2.52 5.88 40.75
C ARG A 277 -3.65 5.12 41.46
N THR A 278 -3.56 3.79 41.43
CA THR A 278 -4.33 2.91 42.34
C THR A 278 -3.62 2.86 43.66
#